data_977b588757ff75e1dc87f20c5ba65779
#
_entry.id   977b588757ff75e1dc87f20c5ba65779
#
_cell.length_a   1.000
_cell.length_b   1.000
_cell.length_c   1.000
_cell.angle_alpha   90.00
_cell.angle_beta   90.00
_cell.angle_gamma   90.00
#
_symmetry.space_group_name_H-M   'P 1'
#
loop_
_entity.id
_entity.type
_entity.pdbx_description
1 polymer ?
#
loop_
_entity_poly.entity_id
_entity_poly.type
_entity_poly.pdbx_seq_one_letter_code
_entity_poly.pdbx_strand_id
1 'polypeptide(L)'
;MVYNPGKSLKSSSKDVQSYLRNTALNSFVFFVLAYLAVYFPGKIASAILASLSNRGPVIFYNKILFTNIVGWESSDAISIFSAPLLVNFIQFVLYLALFQWTKKSEGPYRVFAFWLFLHSMMRTLGSVLPGIAAFEEFGYLAGWLYFNSSTAFGLSMLSAGILFFLSAIWVLFALETAYSKHLVYKGQRLKYLHFFIGLPVLAGSMFILLLHSLNVDFFLQGSGTMPRLGDSTHELIYLAEFGIVYVAMMMFLPFYREREFIIVRDLRMLKPQKVWLLAAIVMGLAFRVFLDKGWFW
;
A
#
# COMPACT_ATOMS: atom_id res chain seq x y z
N MET A 1 -35.96 -6.01 -15.21
CA MET A 1 -36.15 -4.59 -15.58
C MET A 1 -35.44 -4.37 -16.91
N VAL A 2 -36.17 -4.12 -17.96
CA VAL A 2 -35.64 -3.87 -19.31
C VAL A 2 -35.08 -2.46 -19.32
N TYR A 3 -33.79 -2.35 -19.60
CA TYR A 3 -33.08 -1.07 -19.71
C TYR A 3 -33.59 -0.30 -20.94
N ASN A 4 -34.11 0.89 -20.73
CA ASN A 4 -34.51 1.79 -21.81
C ASN A 4 -33.38 2.77 -22.12
N PRO A 5 -32.61 2.61 -23.24
CA PRO A 5 -31.43 3.40 -23.55
C PRO A 5 -31.74 4.87 -23.91
N GLY A 6 -33.01 5.23 -24.06
CA GLY A 6 -33.43 6.57 -24.46
C GLY A 6 -33.52 7.61 -23.34
N LYS A 7 -33.41 7.24 -22.05
CA LYS A 7 -33.32 8.20 -20.93
C LYS A 7 -31.86 8.49 -20.62
N SER A 8 -31.25 9.42 -21.36
CA SER A 8 -30.00 10.02 -20.93
C SER A 8 -30.25 10.67 -19.57
N LEU A 9 -29.75 10.06 -18.50
CA LEU A 9 -29.69 10.68 -17.19
C LEU A 9 -28.74 11.90 -17.32
N LYS A 10 -29.31 13.08 -17.57
CA LYS A 10 -28.62 14.34 -17.30
C LYS A 10 -28.35 14.37 -15.79
N SER A 11 -27.27 13.69 -15.36
CA SER A 11 -26.80 13.85 -13.98
C SER A 11 -26.41 15.30 -13.81
N SER A 12 -26.92 15.96 -12.77
CA SER A 12 -26.53 17.34 -12.51
C SER A 12 -25.01 17.36 -12.24
N SER A 13 -24.34 18.46 -12.56
CA SER A 13 -22.91 18.60 -12.26
C SER A 13 -22.60 18.37 -10.76
N LYS A 14 -23.57 18.68 -9.89
CA LYS A 14 -23.50 18.44 -8.43
C LYS A 14 -23.47 16.95 -8.08
N ASP A 15 -24.25 16.10 -8.79
CA ASP A 15 -24.27 14.66 -8.54
C ASP A 15 -22.94 14.01 -8.92
N VAL A 16 -22.34 14.43 -10.04
CA VAL A 16 -21.02 13.96 -10.48
C VAL A 16 -19.93 14.35 -9.47
N GLN A 17 -19.95 15.59 -9.00
CA GLN A 17 -18.96 16.06 -8.03
C GLN A 17 -19.10 15.36 -6.69
N SER A 18 -20.33 15.12 -6.22
CA SER A 18 -20.59 14.35 -5.01
C SER A 18 -20.10 12.91 -5.15
N TYR A 19 -20.34 12.28 -6.29
CA TYR A 19 -19.83 10.93 -6.59
C TYR A 19 -18.32 10.87 -6.56
N LEU A 20 -17.62 11.78 -7.24
CA LEU A 20 -16.15 11.80 -7.26
C LEU A 20 -15.57 12.00 -5.86
N ARG A 21 -16.13 12.94 -5.07
CA ARG A 21 -15.69 13.18 -3.68
C ARG A 21 -15.86 11.93 -2.80
N ASN A 22 -17.01 11.26 -2.88
CA ASN A 22 -17.27 10.07 -2.09
C ASN A 22 -16.40 8.89 -2.53
N THR A 23 -16.12 8.79 -3.82
CA THR A 23 -15.17 7.81 -4.36
C THR A 23 -13.76 8.04 -3.81
N ALA A 24 -13.29 9.29 -3.80
CA ALA A 24 -11.98 9.63 -3.24
C ALA A 24 -11.90 9.29 -1.75
N LEU A 25 -12.92 9.63 -0.96
CA LEU A 25 -12.96 9.34 0.47
C LEU A 25 -12.93 7.82 0.75
N ASN A 26 -13.78 7.05 0.05
CA ASN A 26 -13.81 5.61 0.22
C ASN A 26 -12.48 4.98 -0.22
N SER A 27 -11.92 5.42 -1.33
CA SER A 27 -10.64 4.93 -1.82
C SER A 27 -9.48 5.27 -0.87
N PHE A 28 -9.46 6.46 -0.29
CA PHE A 28 -8.51 6.86 0.76
C PHE A 28 -8.59 5.93 1.98
N VAL A 29 -9.79 5.67 2.48
CA VAL A 29 -10.01 4.77 3.63
C VAL A 29 -9.48 3.37 3.32
N PHE A 30 -9.79 2.85 2.14
CA PHE A 30 -9.33 1.52 1.73
C PHE A 30 -7.83 1.47 1.44
N PHE A 31 -7.23 2.55 0.94
CA PHE A 31 -5.78 2.66 0.81
C PHE A 31 -5.09 2.50 2.17
N VAL A 32 -5.53 3.24 3.19
CA VAL A 32 -4.94 3.17 4.54
C VAL A 32 -5.16 1.80 5.18
N LEU A 33 -6.38 1.26 5.11
CA LEU A 33 -6.68 -0.07 5.67
C LEU A 33 -5.88 -1.18 4.98
N ALA A 34 -5.75 -1.13 3.67
CA ALA A 34 -4.98 -2.09 2.90
C ALA A 34 -3.48 -2.00 3.24
N TYR A 35 -2.95 -0.78 3.41
CA TYR A 35 -1.59 -0.59 3.90
C TYR A 35 -1.38 -1.32 5.24
N LEU A 36 -2.21 -1.07 6.25
CA LEU A 36 -2.09 -1.70 7.55
C LEU A 36 -2.23 -3.23 7.48
N ALA A 37 -3.19 -3.73 6.69
CA ALA A 37 -3.42 -5.17 6.51
C ALA A 37 -2.26 -5.89 5.82
N VAL A 38 -1.50 -5.20 4.98
CA VAL A 38 -0.32 -5.77 4.29
C VAL A 38 0.94 -5.62 5.14
N TYR A 39 1.11 -4.48 5.81
CA TYR A 39 2.30 -4.16 6.60
C TYR A 39 2.52 -5.10 7.80
N PHE A 40 1.48 -5.33 8.60
CA PHE A 40 1.59 -6.06 9.85
C PHE A 40 2.05 -7.52 9.73
N PRO A 41 1.48 -8.34 8.83
CA PRO A 41 1.87 -9.75 8.76
C PRO A 41 3.35 -9.94 8.45
N GLY A 42 3.95 -9.07 7.64
CA GLY A 42 5.39 -9.10 7.38
C GLY A 42 6.23 -8.85 8.63
N LYS A 43 5.87 -7.83 9.43
CA LYS A 43 6.57 -7.51 10.69
C LYS A 43 6.41 -8.64 11.72
N ILE A 44 5.20 -9.20 11.84
CA ILE A 44 4.94 -10.34 12.74
C ILE A 44 5.78 -11.54 12.33
N ALA A 45 5.87 -11.86 11.04
CA ALA A 45 6.68 -12.99 10.57
C ALA A 45 8.17 -12.84 10.91
N SER A 46 8.74 -11.64 10.71
CA SER A 46 10.12 -11.35 11.15
C SER A 46 10.29 -11.54 12.65
N ALA A 47 9.35 -11.07 13.45
CA ALA A 47 9.43 -11.21 14.90
C ALA A 47 9.33 -12.68 15.35
N ILE A 48 8.45 -13.48 14.74
CA ILE A 48 8.35 -14.91 15.01
C ILE A 48 9.69 -15.59 14.73
N LEU A 49 10.28 -15.38 13.55
CA LEU A 49 11.56 -16.00 13.21
C LEU A 49 12.70 -15.52 14.11
N ALA A 50 12.71 -14.23 14.45
CA ALA A 50 13.69 -13.70 15.40
C ALA A 50 13.54 -14.30 16.80
N SER A 51 12.30 -14.52 17.25
CA SER A 51 12.06 -15.21 18.53
C SER A 51 12.53 -16.66 18.50
N LEU A 52 12.25 -17.38 17.43
CA LEU A 52 12.72 -18.76 17.24
C LEU A 52 14.26 -18.86 17.22
N SER A 53 14.94 -17.82 16.75
CA SER A 53 16.40 -17.70 16.77
C SER A 53 16.94 -17.08 18.07
N ASN A 54 16.13 -16.92 19.11
CA ASN A 54 16.49 -16.30 20.39
C ASN A 54 17.05 -14.87 20.27
N ARG A 55 16.55 -14.06 19.31
CA ARG A 55 17.00 -12.69 19.07
C ARG A 55 16.24 -11.66 19.88
N GLY A 56 15.20 -12.04 20.64
CA GLY A 56 14.40 -11.18 21.50
C GLY A 56 13.82 -9.97 20.74
N PRO A 57 12.90 -10.20 19.78
CA PRO A 57 12.35 -9.12 18.97
C PRO A 57 11.40 -8.24 19.77
N VAL A 58 11.47 -6.94 19.55
CA VAL A 58 10.51 -5.94 20.05
C VAL A 58 9.95 -5.20 18.84
N ILE A 59 8.65 -5.34 18.62
CA ILE A 59 7.95 -4.73 17.48
C ILE A 59 7.51 -3.32 17.87
N PHE A 60 8.02 -2.33 17.15
CA PHE A 60 7.53 -0.96 17.17
C PHE A 60 6.71 -0.67 15.90
N TYR A 61 5.98 0.45 15.92
CA TYR A 61 5.17 0.89 14.78
C TYR A 61 5.98 1.10 13.48
N ASN A 62 7.26 1.47 13.58
CA ASN A 62 8.13 1.76 12.44
C ASN A 62 9.24 0.72 12.21
N LYS A 63 9.64 -0.02 13.25
CA LYS A 63 10.79 -0.94 13.17
C LYS A 63 10.62 -2.15 14.09
N ILE A 64 11.52 -3.12 13.93
CA ILE A 64 11.75 -4.20 14.89
C ILE A 64 13.13 -3.98 15.47
N LEU A 65 13.24 -3.99 16.79
CA LEU A 65 14.52 -4.01 17.49
C LEU A 65 14.78 -5.44 17.99
N PHE A 66 16.04 -5.82 18.02
CA PHE A 66 16.50 -7.09 18.54
C PHE A 66 17.30 -6.86 19.80
N THR A 67 16.87 -7.44 20.92
CA THR A 67 17.54 -7.25 22.24
C THR A 67 18.79 -8.10 22.36
N ASN A 68 18.83 -9.23 21.67
CA ASN A 68 20.01 -10.10 21.62
C ASN A 68 20.74 -9.97 20.29
N ILE A 69 21.81 -9.16 20.27
CA ILE A 69 22.62 -8.87 19.09
C ILE A 69 23.87 -9.73 18.98
N VAL A 70 24.17 -10.54 20.00
CA VAL A 70 25.38 -11.37 20.05
C VAL A 70 25.16 -12.67 19.27
N GLY A 71 26.19 -13.11 18.54
CA GLY A 71 26.19 -14.42 17.87
C GLY A 71 25.20 -14.55 16.71
N TRP A 72 24.96 -13.48 15.95
CA TRP A 72 24.16 -13.56 14.73
C TRP A 72 24.87 -14.39 13.68
N GLU A 73 24.16 -15.37 13.15
CA GLU A 73 24.59 -16.16 12.00
C GLU A 73 23.96 -15.65 10.71
N SER A 74 24.58 -15.98 9.58
CA SER A 74 24.04 -15.60 8.26
C SER A 74 22.66 -16.19 8.03
N SER A 75 22.39 -17.39 8.56
CA SER A 75 21.09 -18.05 8.51
C SER A 75 19.99 -17.25 9.21
N ASP A 76 20.30 -16.65 10.37
CA ASP A 76 19.36 -15.81 11.11
C ASP A 76 19.02 -14.55 10.31
N ALA A 77 20.05 -13.86 9.81
CA ALA A 77 19.86 -12.66 9.01
C ALA A 77 19.02 -12.95 7.75
N ILE A 78 19.36 -14.02 7.02
CA ILE A 78 18.61 -14.42 5.83
C ILE A 78 17.15 -14.72 6.17
N SER A 79 16.90 -15.54 7.18
CA SER A 79 15.54 -15.96 7.53
C SER A 79 14.69 -14.77 8.03
N ILE A 80 15.21 -14.00 8.98
CA ILE A 80 14.48 -12.89 9.64
C ILE A 80 14.17 -11.77 8.66
N PHE A 81 15.16 -11.34 7.86
CA PHE A 81 14.99 -10.20 6.95
C PHE A 81 14.34 -10.56 5.60
N SER A 82 14.32 -11.85 5.22
CA SER A 82 13.55 -12.30 4.05
C SER A 82 12.09 -12.62 4.36
N ALA A 83 11.73 -12.80 5.63
CA ALA A 83 10.36 -13.16 6.03
C ALA A 83 9.29 -12.16 5.56
N PRO A 84 9.47 -10.82 5.68
CA PRO A 84 8.49 -9.86 5.16
C PRO A 84 8.26 -10.00 3.67
N LEU A 85 9.33 -10.19 2.89
CA LEU A 85 9.24 -10.35 1.44
C LEU A 85 8.44 -11.60 1.06
N LEU A 86 8.69 -12.73 1.73
CA LEU A 86 7.95 -13.97 1.50
C LEU A 86 6.47 -13.83 1.86
N VAL A 87 6.16 -13.24 3.02
CA VAL A 87 4.78 -13.01 3.44
C VAL A 87 4.06 -12.07 2.48
N ASN A 88 4.71 -10.99 2.07
CA ASN A 88 4.14 -10.04 1.10
C ASN A 88 3.89 -10.71 -0.25
N PHE A 89 4.76 -11.63 -0.69
CA PHE A 89 4.54 -12.42 -1.90
C PHE A 89 3.32 -13.35 -1.78
N ILE A 90 3.16 -14.03 -0.65
CA ILE A 90 1.97 -14.86 -0.38
C ILE A 90 0.71 -13.97 -0.39
N GLN A 91 0.75 -12.84 0.29
CA GLN A 91 -0.35 -11.87 0.28
C GLN A 91 -0.65 -11.35 -1.13
N PHE A 92 0.37 -11.06 -1.94
CA PHE A 92 0.21 -10.65 -3.33
C PHE A 92 -0.58 -11.68 -4.13
N VAL A 93 -0.22 -12.97 -4.04
CA VAL A 93 -0.94 -14.04 -4.75
C VAL A 93 -2.38 -14.16 -4.25
N LEU A 94 -2.60 -14.14 -2.93
CA LEU A 94 -3.92 -14.24 -2.32
C LEU A 94 -4.81 -13.04 -2.69
N TYR A 95 -4.28 -11.83 -2.63
CA TYR A 95 -5.04 -10.62 -2.93
C TYR A 95 -5.26 -10.42 -4.42
N LEU A 96 -4.36 -10.90 -5.27
CA LEU A 96 -4.60 -11.00 -6.71
C LEU A 96 -5.79 -11.93 -7.01
N ALA A 97 -5.83 -13.11 -6.37
CA ALA A 97 -6.94 -14.05 -6.50
C ALA A 97 -8.25 -13.42 -5.99
N LEU A 98 -8.23 -12.75 -4.84
CA LEU A 98 -9.38 -12.02 -4.28
C LEU A 98 -9.85 -10.92 -5.23
N PHE A 99 -8.94 -10.13 -5.80
CA PHE A 99 -9.27 -9.08 -6.75
C PHE A 99 -9.89 -9.62 -8.02
N GLN A 100 -9.39 -10.76 -8.54
CA GLN A 100 -9.99 -11.44 -9.68
C GLN A 100 -11.37 -12.02 -9.34
N TRP A 101 -11.54 -12.60 -8.17
CA TRP A 101 -12.82 -13.12 -7.71
C TRP A 101 -13.87 -12.01 -7.57
N THR A 102 -13.47 -10.85 -7.05
CA THR A 102 -14.34 -9.68 -6.93
C THR A 102 -14.62 -8.97 -8.27
N LYS A 103 -14.08 -9.46 -9.40
CA LYS A 103 -14.25 -8.84 -10.71
C LYS A 103 -15.72 -8.70 -11.13
N LYS A 104 -16.57 -9.63 -10.70
CA LYS A 104 -18.01 -9.60 -10.97
C LYS A 104 -18.80 -8.81 -9.91
N SER A 105 -18.21 -8.56 -8.75
CA SER A 105 -18.85 -7.79 -7.70
C SER A 105 -18.59 -6.30 -7.93
N GLU A 106 -19.60 -5.50 -7.68
CA GLU A 106 -19.50 -4.04 -7.72
C GLU A 106 -19.58 -3.52 -6.29
N GLY A 107 -18.73 -2.56 -5.98
CA GLY A 107 -18.86 -1.94 -4.69
C GLY A 107 -17.56 -1.83 -3.89
N PRO A 108 -17.68 -1.49 -2.59
CA PRO A 108 -16.55 -1.17 -1.74
C PRO A 108 -15.54 -2.31 -1.60
N TYR A 109 -16.00 -3.55 -1.57
CA TYR A 109 -15.13 -4.74 -1.47
C TYR A 109 -14.14 -4.87 -2.62
N ARG A 110 -14.57 -4.49 -3.84
CA ARG A 110 -13.67 -4.51 -5.00
C ARG A 110 -12.59 -3.44 -4.89
N VAL A 111 -12.94 -2.25 -4.41
CA VAL A 111 -11.97 -1.17 -4.19
C VAL A 111 -10.98 -1.55 -3.09
N PHE A 112 -11.46 -2.19 -2.03
CA PHE A 112 -10.59 -2.69 -0.98
C PHE A 112 -9.66 -3.80 -1.50
N ALA A 113 -10.19 -4.79 -2.24
CA ALA A 113 -9.39 -5.84 -2.87
C ALA A 113 -8.34 -5.27 -3.85
N PHE A 114 -8.68 -4.21 -4.60
CA PHE A 114 -7.73 -3.50 -5.45
C PHE A 114 -6.57 -2.92 -4.64
N TRP A 115 -6.85 -2.22 -3.53
CA TRP A 115 -5.80 -1.64 -2.70
C TRP A 115 -4.97 -2.70 -1.96
N LEU A 116 -5.58 -3.78 -1.49
CA LEU A 116 -4.86 -4.92 -0.90
C LEU A 116 -3.88 -5.53 -1.91
N PHE A 117 -4.37 -5.79 -3.12
CA PHE A 117 -3.55 -6.29 -4.21
C PHE A 117 -2.40 -5.32 -4.54
N LEU A 118 -2.69 -4.03 -4.67
CA LEU A 118 -1.70 -3.04 -5.05
C LEU A 118 -0.61 -2.88 -3.96
N HIS A 119 -1.00 -2.77 -2.69
CA HIS A 119 -0.04 -2.67 -1.58
C HIS A 119 0.82 -3.93 -1.46
N SER A 120 0.22 -5.13 -1.55
CA SER A 120 0.99 -6.37 -1.46
C SER A 120 1.95 -6.55 -2.65
N MET A 121 1.54 -6.16 -3.85
CA MET A 121 2.40 -6.16 -5.02
C MET A 121 3.58 -5.19 -4.84
N MET A 122 3.31 -3.96 -4.42
CA MET A 122 4.37 -2.97 -4.19
C MET A 122 5.30 -3.37 -3.05
N ARG A 123 4.77 -3.99 -1.99
CA ARG A 123 5.59 -4.57 -0.90
C ARG A 123 6.41 -5.77 -1.34
N THR A 124 5.99 -6.49 -2.38
CA THR A 124 6.75 -7.64 -2.91
C THR A 124 7.79 -7.20 -3.93
N LEU A 125 7.37 -6.41 -4.92
CA LEU A 125 8.21 -6.07 -6.07
C LEU A 125 8.93 -4.72 -5.88
N GLY A 126 8.28 -3.76 -5.23
CA GLY A 126 8.80 -2.41 -5.01
C GLY A 126 9.67 -2.29 -3.75
N SER A 127 9.34 -2.98 -2.65
CA SER A 127 10.00 -2.78 -1.35
C SER A 127 11.51 -3.13 -1.32
N VAL A 128 12.01 -3.84 -2.30
CA VAL A 128 13.44 -4.14 -2.43
C VAL A 128 14.24 -2.85 -2.56
N LEU A 129 13.75 -1.88 -3.35
CA LEU A 129 14.43 -0.61 -3.54
C LEU A 129 14.47 0.26 -2.26
N PRO A 130 13.34 0.58 -1.59
CA PRO A 130 13.37 1.31 -0.32
C PRO A 130 14.11 0.55 0.77
N GLY A 131 14.03 -0.77 0.82
CA GLY A 131 14.78 -1.59 1.76
C GLY A 131 16.30 -1.41 1.61
N ILE A 132 16.82 -1.45 0.39
CA ILE A 132 18.24 -1.21 0.12
C ILE A 132 18.63 0.23 0.47
N ALA A 133 17.81 1.22 0.08
CA ALA A 133 18.10 2.63 0.31
C ALA A 133 18.05 3.03 1.80
N ALA A 134 17.17 2.42 2.58
CA ALA A 134 17.02 2.69 4.01
C ALA A 134 17.80 1.71 4.91
N PHE A 135 18.39 0.65 4.37
CA PHE A 135 18.99 -0.44 5.13
C PHE A 135 18.00 -1.08 6.12
N GLU A 136 16.77 -1.27 5.69
CA GLU A 136 15.72 -1.91 6.47
C GLU A 136 15.22 -3.19 5.79
N GLU A 137 14.62 -4.11 6.56
CA GLU A 137 14.04 -5.36 6.06
C GLU A 137 15.01 -6.12 5.11
N PHE A 138 14.58 -6.38 3.88
CA PHE A 138 15.42 -7.03 2.87
C PHE A 138 16.69 -6.22 2.53
N GLY A 139 16.71 -4.93 2.80
CA GLY A 139 17.88 -4.08 2.60
C GLY A 139 19.07 -4.42 3.51
N TYR A 140 18.83 -4.97 4.70
CA TYR A 140 19.89 -5.52 5.53
C TYR A 140 20.62 -6.68 4.83
N LEU A 141 19.84 -7.54 4.19
CA LEU A 141 20.43 -8.65 3.43
C LEU A 141 21.25 -8.14 2.25
N ALA A 142 20.74 -7.13 1.53
CA ALA A 142 21.48 -6.48 0.44
C ALA A 142 22.75 -5.78 0.96
N GLY A 143 22.72 -5.14 2.12
CA GLY A 143 23.88 -4.57 2.80
C GLY A 143 24.94 -5.61 3.10
N TRP A 144 24.56 -6.77 3.61
CA TRP A 144 25.47 -7.90 3.85
C TRP A 144 26.10 -8.42 2.55
N LEU A 145 25.30 -8.53 1.49
CA LEU A 145 25.82 -8.88 0.16
C LEU A 145 26.82 -7.84 -0.35
N TYR A 146 26.55 -6.54 -0.10
CA TYR A 146 27.46 -5.46 -0.47
C TYR A 146 28.83 -5.57 0.22
N PHE A 147 28.85 -5.82 1.52
CA PHE A 147 30.12 -6.02 2.27
C PHE A 147 30.90 -7.23 1.76
N ASN A 148 30.24 -8.22 1.21
CA ASN A 148 30.86 -9.41 0.66
C ASN A 148 31.15 -9.32 -0.85
N SER A 149 30.39 -8.54 -1.61
CA SER A 149 30.52 -8.44 -3.07
C SER A 149 29.78 -7.22 -3.64
N SER A 150 30.51 -6.27 -4.18
CA SER A 150 29.95 -5.11 -4.91
C SER A 150 29.11 -5.52 -6.12
N THR A 151 29.49 -6.62 -6.79
CA THR A 151 28.74 -7.18 -7.92
C THR A 151 27.37 -7.70 -7.49
N ALA A 152 27.28 -8.40 -6.35
CA ALA A 152 26.02 -8.89 -5.81
C ALA A 152 25.08 -7.72 -5.44
N PHE A 153 25.63 -6.65 -4.88
CA PHE A 153 24.85 -5.42 -4.63
C PHE A 153 24.33 -4.78 -5.91
N GLY A 154 25.19 -4.62 -6.94
CA GLY A 154 24.78 -4.09 -8.22
C GLY A 154 23.67 -4.91 -8.91
N LEU A 155 23.76 -6.25 -8.85
CA LEU A 155 22.71 -7.14 -9.33
C LEU A 155 21.40 -7.00 -8.55
N SER A 156 21.49 -6.81 -7.22
CA SER A 156 20.32 -6.57 -6.36
C SER A 156 19.62 -5.26 -6.73
N MET A 157 20.37 -4.18 -6.95
CA MET A 157 19.83 -2.89 -7.38
C MET A 157 19.19 -2.97 -8.77
N LEU A 158 19.83 -3.68 -9.71
CA LEU A 158 19.28 -3.88 -11.04
C LEU A 158 17.98 -4.69 -10.99
N SER A 159 17.95 -5.78 -10.22
CA SER A 159 16.74 -6.59 -10.03
C SER A 159 15.62 -5.78 -9.38
N ALA A 160 15.91 -4.96 -8.36
CA ALA A 160 14.95 -4.06 -7.73
C ALA A 160 14.32 -3.08 -8.74
N GLY A 161 15.13 -2.48 -9.60
CA GLY A 161 14.66 -1.59 -10.67
C GLY A 161 13.76 -2.30 -11.68
N ILE A 162 14.14 -3.51 -12.11
CA ILE A 162 13.33 -4.34 -13.02
C ILE A 162 11.99 -4.72 -12.36
N LEU A 163 12.02 -5.18 -11.11
CA LEU A 163 10.82 -5.56 -10.37
C LEU A 163 9.89 -4.36 -10.18
N PHE A 164 10.44 -3.19 -9.87
CA PHE A 164 9.67 -1.95 -9.77
C PHE A 164 9.01 -1.59 -11.11
N PHE A 165 9.75 -1.67 -12.21
CA PHE A 165 9.20 -1.41 -13.54
C PHE A 165 8.09 -2.40 -13.92
N LEU A 166 8.27 -3.68 -13.62
CA LEU A 166 7.23 -4.69 -13.82
C LEU A 166 6.00 -4.40 -12.96
N SER A 167 6.16 -3.91 -11.73
CA SER A 167 5.03 -3.51 -10.89
C SER A 167 4.21 -2.39 -11.52
N ALA A 168 4.85 -1.39 -12.12
CA ALA A 168 4.18 -0.31 -12.82
C ALA A 168 3.33 -0.82 -14.00
N ILE A 169 3.85 -1.78 -14.79
CA ILE A 169 3.10 -2.42 -15.88
C ILE A 169 1.88 -3.18 -15.34
N TRP A 170 2.05 -3.97 -14.28
CA TRP A 170 0.96 -4.71 -13.65
C TRP A 170 -0.16 -3.80 -13.12
N VAL A 171 0.20 -2.65 -12.59
CA VAL A 171 -0.78 -1.65 -12.14
C VAL A 171 -1.63 -1.12 -13.30
N LEU A 172 -1.05 -0.95 -14.48
CA LEU A 172 -1.81 -0.56 -15.68
C LEU A 172 -2.89 -1.61 -16.02
N PHE A 173 -2.57 -2.91 -15.94
CA PHE A 173 -3.56 -3.97 -16.12
C PHE A 173 -4.62 -4.00 -15.02
N ALA A 174 -4.24 -3.76 -13.76
CA ALA A 174 -5.18 -3.67 -12.65
C ALA A 174 -6.16 -2.50 -12.81
N LEU A 175 -5.69 -1.37 -13.31
CA LEU A 175 -6.53 -0.22 -13.65
C LEU A 175 -7.62 -0.56 -14.66
N GLU A 176 -7.28 -1.28 -15.71
CA GLU A 176 -8.28 -1.68 -16.71
C GLU A 176 -9.48 -2.33 -16.06
N THR A 177 -9.24 -3.19 -15.06
CA THR A 177 -10.29 -3.89 -14.35
C THR A 177 -11.02 -3.06 -13.31
N ALA A 178 -10.35 -2.12 -12.66
CA ALA A 178 -10.98 -1.19 -11.70
C ALA A 178 -11.80 -0.10 -12.40
N TYR A 179 -11.41 0.24 -13.61
CA TYR A 179 -11.89 1.39 -14.38
C TYR A 179 -13.19 1.13 -15.13
N SER A 180 -13.53 -0.13 -15.36
CA SER A 180 -14.35 -0.52 -16.51
C SER A 180 -15.82 -0.19 -16.46
N LYS A 181 -16.41 0.12 -15.29
CA LYS A 181 -17.87 0.05 -15.19
C LYS A 181 -18.61 1.33 -14.81
N HIS A 182 -17.89 2.39 -14.41
CA HIS A 182 -18.52 3.58 -13.86
C HIS A 182 -18.36 4.86 -14.69
N LEU A 183 -17.64 4.83 -15.79
CA LEU A 183 -17.34 6.02 -16.58
C LEU A 183 -18.28 6.18 -17.77
N VAL A 184 -19.32 6.92 -17.53
CA VAL A 184 -20.34 7.25 -18.53
C VAL A 184 -19.83 8.24 -19.60
N TYR A 185 -18.72 8.97 -19.34
CA TYR A 185 -18.27 10.06 -20.20
C TYR A 185 -16.77 10.00 -20.47
N LYS A 186 -16.39 9.96 -21.75
CA LYS A 186 -15.01 10.01 -22.25
C LYS A 186 -14.15 11.09 -21.59
N GLY A 187 -14.70 12.29 -21.40
CA GLY A 187 -13.97 13.45 -20.85
C GLY A 187 -13.74 13.43 -19.34
N GLN A 188 -14.25 12.44 -18.60
CA GLN A 188 -14.14 12.39 -17.14
C GLN A 188 -13.16 11.35 -16.62
N ARG A 189 -12.55 10.54 -17.47
CA ARG A 189 -11.61 9.50 -17.10
C ARG A 189 -10.46 10.02 -16.24
N LEU A 190 -9.86 11.10 -16.68
CA LEU A 190 -8.76 11.74 -15.97
C LEU A 190 -9.18 12.18 -14.57
N LYS A 191 -10.35 12.84 -14.47
CA LYS A 191 -10.90 13.26 -13.18
C LYS A 191 -11.16 12.07 -12.28
N TYR A 192 -11.76 11.00 -12.81
CA TYR A 192 -12.01 9.80 -12.03
C TYR A 192 -10.71 9.16 -11.53
N LEU A 193 -9.71 8.99 -12.38
CA LEU A 193 -8.41 8.46 -12.01
C LEU A 193 -7.77 9.30 -10.89
N HIS A 194 -7.83 10.62 -11.02
CA HIS A 194 -7.32 11.53 -10.02
C HIS A 194 -8.03 11.36 -8.67
N PHE A 195 -9.37 11.27 -8.66
CA PHE A 195 -10.15 11.10 -7.42
C PHE A 195 -10.08 9.67 -6.87
N PHE A 196 -9.95 8.66 -7.72
CA PHE A 196 -9.92 7.25 -7.30
C PHE A 196 -8.53 6.79 -6.84
N ILE A 197 -7.46 7.29 -7.45
CA ILE A 197 -6.07 6.89 -7.17
C ILE A 197 -5.24 8.07 -6.70
N GLY A 198 -5.16 9.16 -7.45
CA GLY A 198 -4.23 10.25 -7.17
C GLY A 198 -4.43 10.89 -5.80
N LEU A 199 -5.64 11.32 -5.48
CA LEU A 199 -5.95 11.90 -4.17
C LEU A 199 -5.80 10.90 -3.02
N PRO A 200 -6.32 9.65 -3.12
CA PRO A 200 -6.10 8.64 -2.10
C PRO A 200 -4.64 8.30 -1.86
N VAL A 201 -3.83 8.18 -2.91
CA VAL A 201 -2.38 7.97 -2.77
C VAL A 201 -1.74 9.16 -2.06
N LEU A 202 -2.00 10.38 -2.49
CA LEU A 202 -1.41 11.57 -1.88
C LEU A 202 -1.82 11.72 -0.40
N ALA A 203 -3.12 11.76 -0.13
CA ALA A 203 -3.65 11.95 1.23
C ALA A 203 -3.37 10.76 2.13
N GLY A 204 -3.47 9.53 1.60
CA GLY A 204 -3.19 8.29 2.32
C GLY A 204 -1.71 8.16 2.66
N SER A 205 -0.81 8.50 1.75
CA SER A 205 0.63 8.53 2.00
C SER A 205 0.98 9.54 3.08
N MET A 206 0.42 10.77 3.02
CA MET A 206 0.62 11.76 4.07
C MET A 206 0.11 11.25 5.43
N PHE A 207 -1.04 10.61 5.46
CA PHE A 207 -1.60 10.05 6.70
C PHE A 207 -0.72 8.92 7.26
N ILE A 208 -0.25 8.01 6.41
CA ILE A 208 0.65 6.92 6.81
C ILE A 208 1.98 7.49 7.33
N LEU A 209 2.58 8.44 6.63
CA LEU A 209 3.80 9.10 7.10
C LEU A 209 3.60 9.79 8.44
N LEU A 210 2.45 10.44 8.65
CA LEU A 210 2.11 10.99 9.96
C LEU A 210 2.03 9.90 11.02
N LEU A 211 1.37 8.77 10.76
CA LEU A 211 1.34 7.64 11.70
C LEU A 211 2.74 7.14 12.07
N HIS A 212 3.68 7.14 11.12
CA HIS A 212 5.06 6.69 11.34
C HIS A 212 5.96 7.74 12.00
N SER A 213 5.73 9.03 11.75
CA SER A 213 6.59 10.12 12.22
C SER A 213 6.15 10.75 13.54
N LEU A 214 4.85 10.66 13.91
CA LEU A 214 4.36 11.26 15.15
C LEU A 214 4.97 10.58 16.37
N ASN A 215 5.58 11.38 17.26
CA ASN A 215 5.96 10.91 18.58
C ASN A 215 4.85 11.27 19.58
N VAL A 216 4.17 10.24 20.11
CA VAL A 216 3.03 10.43 21.02
C VAL A 216 3.48 11.08 22.33
N ASP A 217 4.66 10.75 22.84
CA ASP A 217 5.20 11.32 24.07
C ASP A 217 5.49 12.82 23.92
N PHE A 218 5.93 13.24 22.72
CA PHE A 218 6.12 14.66 22.43
C PHE A 218 4.82 15.47 22.54
N PHE A 219 3.72 14.90 22.03
CA PHE A 219 2.41 15.57 22.05
C PHE A 219 1.70 15.50 23.41
N LEU A 220 1.86 14.40 24.14
CA LEU A 220 1.12 14.18 25.40
C LEU A 220 1.88 14.74 26.62
N GLN A 221 3.21 14.68 26.61
CA GLN A 221 4.02 15.03 27.79
C GLN A 221 4.89 16.26 27.57
N GLY A 222 4.94 16.80 26.35
CA GLY A 222 5.85 17.88 25.99
C GLY A 222 7.34 17.48 26.10
N SER A 223 7.61 16.20 26.34
CA SER A 223 8.94 15.63 26.52
C SER A 223 9.21 14.62 25.38
N GLY A 224 10.41 14.64 24.87
CA GLY A 224 10.83 13.74 23.80
C GLY A 224 11.57 14.46 22.68
N THR A 225 12.24 13.72 21.84
CA THR A 225 12.87 14.27 20.63
C THR A 225 11.83 14.50 19.56
N MET A 226 11.91 15.63 18.85
CA MET A 226 11.09 15.84 17.65
C MET A 226 11.18 14.63 16.71
N PRO A 227 10.05 14.23 16.11
CA PRO A 227 10.06 13.16 15.12
C PRO A 227 11.08 13.46 14.03
N ARG A 228 11.98 12.54 13.79
CA ARG A 228 12.95 12.67 12.68
C ARG A 228 12.35 11.98 11.46
N LEU A 229 12.22 12.72 10.36
CA LEU A 229 11.80 12.12 9.08
C LEU A 229 12.71 10.96 8.65
N GLY A 230 13.97 10.95 9.12
CA GLY A 230 14.91 9.86 8.84
C GLY A 230 14.46 8.49 9.35
N ASP A 231 13.69 8.44 10.44
CA ASP A 231 13.19 7.17 10.99
C ASP A 231 12.07 6.56 10.14
N SER A 232 11.57 7.28 9.13
CA SER A 232 10.51 6.84 8.21
C SER A 232 10.98 6.80 6.75
N THR A 233 12.30 6.76 6.52
CA THR A 233 12.87 6.82 5.15
C THR A 233 12.36 5.68 4.27
N HIS A 234 12.29 4.47 4.80
CA HIS A 234 11.76 3.31 4.08
C HIS A 234 10.31 3.56 3.61
N GLU A 235 9.44 4.01 4.51
CA GLU A 235 8.04 4.28 4.19
C GLU A 235 7.91 5.47 3.24
N LEU A 236 8.74 6.48 3.38
CA LEU A 236 8.76 7.63 2.48
C LEU A 236 9.06 7.21 1.04
N ILE A 237 10.10 6.40 0.84
CA ILE A 237 10.48 5.90 -0.49
C ILE A 237 9.38 4.98 -1.03
N TYR A 238 8.90 4.03 -0.22
CA TYR A 238 7.80 3.12 -0.58
C TYR A 238 6.55 3.88 -1.04
N LEU A 239 6.16 4.92 -0.31
CA LEU A 239 4.98 5.73 -0.67
C LEU A 239 5.24 6.63 -1.88
N ALA A 240 6.48 7.11 -2.08
CA ALA A 240 6.87 7.85 -3.27
C ALA A 240 6.76 6.98 -4.54
N GLU A 241 7.02 5.68 -4.45
CA GLU A 241 6.84 4.75 -5.56
C GLU A 241 5.39 4.71 -6.06
N PHE A 242 4.39 4.80 -5.17
CA PHE A 242 2.99 4.95 -5.59
C PHE A 242 2.76 6.23 -6.39
N GLY A 243 3.43 7.33 -6.01
CA GLY A 243 3.39 8.57 -6.78
C GLY A 243 3.95 8.39 -8.20
N ILE A 244 5.09 7.71 -8.32
CA ILE A 244 5.71 7.41 -9.62
C ILE A 244 4.78 6.52 -10.47
N VAL A 245 4.22 5.48 -9.86
CA VAL A 245 3.25 4.60 -10.53
C VAL A 245 2.04 5.40 -10.99
N TYR A 246 1.50 6.28 -10.15
CA TYR A 246 0.38 7.16 -10.53
C TYR A 246 0.72 8.06 -11.72
N VAL A 247 1.91 8.69 -11.74
CA VAL A 247 2.37 9.50 -12.87
C VAL A 247 2.50 8.66 -14.14
N ALA A 248 3.09 7.46 -14.04
CA ALA A 248 3.17 6.53 -15.15
C ALA A 248 1.79 6.17 -15.71
N MET A 249 0.82 5.90 -14.83
CA MET A 249 -0.57 5.66 -15.23
C MET A 249 -1.17 6.82 -16.02
N MET A 250 -0.92 8.06 -15.57
CA MET A 250 -1.39 9.27 -16.25
C MET A 250 -0.78 9.42 -17.64
N MET A 251 0.51 9.09 -17.79
CA MET A 251 1.20 9.14 -19.09
C MET A 251 0.68 8.09 -20.09
N PHE A 252 0.33 6.90 -19.61
CA PHE A 252 -0.17 5.83 -20.46
C PHE A 252 -1.68 5.89 -20.73
N LEU A 253 -2.43 6.68 -19.96
CA LEU A 253 -3.88 6.80 -20.10
C LEU A 253 -4.37 7.14 -21.53
N PRO A 254 -3.70 8.03 -22.31
CA PRO A 254 -4.11 8.36 -23.67
C PRO A 254 -4.01 7.18 -24.65
N PHE A 255 -3.10 6.23 -24.38
CA PHE A 255 -2.88 5.04 -25.21
C PHE A 255 -3.86 3.90 -24.91
N TYR A 256 -4.63 4.04 -23.84
CA TYR A 256 -5.59 3.03 -23.43
C TYR A 256 -6.80 3.03 -24.36
N ARG A 257 -6.97 1.94 -25.12
CA ARG A 257 -8.09 1.78 -26.06
C ARG A 257 -9.40 1.66 -25.29
N GLU A 258 -10.40 2.40 -25.73
CA GLU A 258 -11.73 2.33 -25.16
C GLU A 258 -12.38 0.98 -25.49
N ARG A 259 -12.65 0.19 -24.48
CA ARG A 259 -13.60 -0.92 -24.60
C ARG A 259 -14.97 -0.41 -24.19
N GLU A 260 -16.01 -0.79 -24.95
CA GLU A 260 -17.41 -0.55 -24.57
C GLU A 260 -17.71 -1.37 -23.33
N PHE A 261 -18.04 -0.72 -22.24
CA PHE A 261 -18.33 -1.35 -20.97
C PHE A 261 -19.82 -1.26 -20.64
N ILE A 262 -20.38 -2.38 -20.20
CA ILE A 262 -21.74 -2.43 -19.65
C ILE A 262 -21.73 -1.68 -18.31
N ILE A 263 -22.51 -0.62 -18.22
CA ILE A 263 -22.64 0.20 -17.03
C ILE A 263 -23.54 -0.54 -16.03
N VAL A 264 -22.96 -1.11 -15.00
CA VAL A 264 -23.71 -1.56 -13.83
C VAL A 264 -23.47 -0.58 -12.69
N ARG A 265 -24.53 -0.01 -12.18
CA ARG A 265 -24.51 1.09 -11.21
C ARG A 265 -24.54 0.54 -9.79
N ASP A 266 -23.38 0.48 -9.10
CA ASP A 266 -23.40 0.23 -7.67
C ASP A 266 -23.64 1.53 -6.88
N LEU A 267 -24.87 1.71 -6.46
CA LEU A 267 -25.28 2.87 -5.67
C LEU A 267 -24.59 2.93 -4.30
N ARG A 268 -24.04 1.81 -3.82
CA ARG A 268 -23.33 1.77 -2.52
C ARG A 268 -22.05 2.58 -2.52
N MET A 269 -21.39 2.72 -3.67
CA MET A 269 -20.21 3.58 -3.81
C MET A 269 -20.52 5.09 -3.77
N LEU A 270 -21.81 5.46 -3.91
CA LEU A 270 -22.23 6.87 -3.87
C LEU A 270 -22.23 7.46 -2.46
N LYS A 271 -22.13 6.63 -1.42
CA LYS A 271 -22.14 7.08 -0.02
C LYS A 271 -20.80 6.83 0.66
N PRO A 272 -20.35 7.73 1.54
CA PRO A 272 -19.19 7.45 2.40
C PRO A 272 -19.41 6.19 3.22
N GLN A 273 -18.43 5.31 3.24
CA GLN A 273 -18.50 4.05 3.98
C GLN A 273 -18.04 4.29 5.43
N LYS A 274 -18.97 4.79 6.27
CA LYS A 274 -18.70 5.21 7.66
C LYS A 274 -18.07 4.10 8.52
N VAL A 275 -18.51 2.86 8.35
CA VAL A 275 -17.98 1.71 9.10
C VAL A 275 -16.50 1.49 8.77
N TRP A 276 -16.12 1.55 7.50
CA TRP A 276 -14.74 1.41 7.09
C TRP A 276 -13.87 2.60 7.52
N LEU A 277 -14.43 3.81 7.51
CA LEU A 277 -13.74 4.99 8.05
C LEU A 277 -13.46 4.82 9.54
N LEU A 278 -14.46 4.37 10.31
CA LEU A 278 -14.27 4.08 11.74
C LEU A 278 -13.21 2.98 11.93
N ALA A 279 -13.27 1.91 11.14
CA ALA A 279 -12.26 0.85 11.19
C ALA A 279 -10.85 1.38 10.91
N ALA A 280 -10.68 2.26 9.91
CA ALA A 280 -9.38 2.87 9.62
C ALA A 280 -8.85 3.72 10.76
N ILE A 281 -9.71 4.51 11.40
CA ILE A 281 -9.35 5.34 12.56
C ILE A 281 -8.95 4.43 13.75
N VAL A 282 -9.78 3.44 14.08
CA VAL A 282 -9.52 2.53 15.21
C VAL A 282 -8.24 1.73 14.98
N MET A 283 -8.05 1.16 13.78
CA MET A 283 -6.83 0.43 13.45
C MET A 283 -5.60 1.33 13.45
N GLY A 284 -5.69 2.54 12.92
CA GLY A 284 -4.58 3.51 12.92
C GLY A 284 -4.20 3.92 14.35
N LEU A 285 -5.18 4.20 15.21
CA LEU A 285 -4.95 4.51 16.63
C LEU A 285 -4.39 3.30 17.38
N ALA A 286 -4.95 2.12 17.17
CA ALA A 286 -4.43 0.89 17.78
C ALA A 286 -2.97 0.64 17.37
N PHE A 287 -2.69 0.75 16.08
CA PHE A 287 -1.34 0.66 15.55
C PHE A 287 -0.38 1.60 16.29
N ARG A 288 -0.80 2.84 16.47
CA ARG A 288 0.06 3.85 17.07
C ARG A 288 0.23 3.69 18.57
N VAL A 289 -0.86 3.49 19.29
CA VAL A 289 -0.87 3.42 20.76
C VAL A 289 -0.24 2.14 21.27
N PHE A 290 -0.57 0.99 20.67
CA PHE A 290 -0.04 -0.30 21.13
C PHE A 290 1.43 -0.52 20.78
N LEU A 291 1.88 0.01 19.65
CA LEU A 291 3.24 -0.21 19.18
C LEU A 291 4.20 0.94 19.50
N ASP A 292 3.73 2.00 20.15
CA ASP A 292 4.59 3.13 20.53
C ASP A 292 5.65 2.72 21.58
N LYS A 293 5.26 1.91 22.54
CA LYS A 293 6.15 1.42 23.60
C LYS A 293 6.91 0.13 23.25
N GLY A 294 6.66 -0.40 22.08
CA GLY A 294 7.17 -1.70 21.65
C GLY A 294 6.36 -2.85 22.21
N TRP A 295 6.11 -3.83 21.36
CA TRP A 295 5.49 -5.09 21.74
C TRP A 295 6.55 -6.17 21.79
N PHE A 296 6.79 -6.69 22.99
CA PHE A 296 7.72 -7.80 23.23
C PHE A 296 7.10 -9.10 22.77
N TRP A 297 7.87 -9.87 22.04
CA TRP A 297 7.47 -11.17 21.50
C TRP A 297 8.25 -12.29 22.14
#